data_6ff4155633323817a23648a7d1657f4d
#
_entry.id   6ff4155633323817a23648a7d1657f4d
#
_cell.length_a   1.000
_cell.length_b   1.000
_cell.length_c   1.000
_cell.angle_alpha   90.00
_cell.angle_beta   90.00
_cell.angle_gamma   90.00
#
_symmetry.space_group_name_H-M   'P 1'
#
loop_
_entity.id
_entity.type
_entity.pdbx_description
1 polymer ?
#
loop_
_entity_poly.entity_id
_entity_poly.type
_entity_poly.pdbx_seq_one_letter_code
_entity_poly.pdbx_strand_id
1 'polypeptide(L)'
;CLVGSEMCIRDRNCHDFIDNFENKPKNIFFYGNTGVGKTFLSNCIAKELLDAGYSVIYFTAFQLFDILSKGVFEKDADAIAAHQNIFDCDLLIIDDLGTELSNSFTTSQLFLCVNERILRRKSTIISTNLNLEQIAEIYSERTLSRISSNYSFIKLFGDDIRIKKRLSK
;
A
#
# COMPACT_ATOMS: atom_id res chain seq x y z
N CYS A 1 -23.53 -8.43 0.12
CA CYS A 1 -23.59 -7.29 -0.79
C CYS A 1 -24.33 -6.15 -0.10
N LEU A 2 -23.64 -5.18 0.48
CA LEU A 2 -24.23 -3.98 1.07
C LEU A 2 -24.39 -2.92 -0.01
N VAL A 3 -25.63 -2.56 -0.26
CA VAL A 3 -26.09 -1.72 -1.36
C VAL A 3 -25.68 -0.26 -1.16
N GLY A 4 -24.76 0.22 -2.01
CA GLY A 4 -24.44 1.62 -2.23
C GLY A 4 -23.56 1.70 -3.47
N SER A 5 -23.87 2.62 -4.40
CA SER A 5 -23.16 2.75 -5.68
C SER A 5 -21.63 2.89 -5.56
N GLU A 6 -21.15 3.51 -4.48
CA GLU A 6 -19.71 3.67 -4.19
C GLU A 6 -19.03 2.39 -3.71
N MET A 7 -19.76 1.50 -3.02
CA MET A 7 -19.26 0.21 -2.56
C MET A 7 -19.10 -0.77 -3.74
N CYS A 8 -20.00 -0.71 -4.72
CA CYS A 8 -19.88 -1.49 -5.95
C CYS A 8 -18.68 -1.06 -6.82
N ILE A 9 -18.32 0.22 -6.83
CA ILE A 9 -17.15 0.72 -7.57
C ILE A 9 -15.85 0.24 -6.90
N ARG A 10 -15.77 0.26 -5.57
CA ARG A 10 -14.61 -0.24 -4.80
C ARG A 10 -14.38 -1.73 -5.01
N ASP A 11 -15.43 -2.53 -4.88
CA ASP A 11 -15.39 -3.98 -5.12
C ASP A 11 -14.97 -4.28 -6.56
N ARG A 12 -15.52 -3.55 -7.53
CA ARG A 12 -15.15 -3.70 -8.95
C ARG A 12 -13.69 -3.37 -9.20
N ASN A 13 -13.15 -2.30 -8.61
CA ASN A 13 -11.74 -1.93 -8.78
C ASN A 13 -10.80 -2.98 -8.17
N CYS A 14 -11.17 -3.58 -7.04
CA CYS A 14 -10.40 -4.65 -6.42
C CYS A 14 -10.46 -5.94 -7.26
N HIS A 15 -11.63 -6.32 -7.76
CA HIS A 15 -11.78 -7.47 -8.67
C HIS A 15 -11.01 -7.24 -9.98
N ASP A 16 -11.16 -6.07 -10.61
CA ASP A 16 -10.43 -5.72 -11.83
C ASP A 16 -8.89 -5.71 -11.62
N PHE A 17 -8.43 -5.36 -10.42
CA PHE A 17 -7.03 -5.46 -10.05
C PHE A 17 -6.56 -6.91 -9.99
N ILE A 18 -7.32 -7.80 -9.38
CA ILE A 18 -7.01 -9.23 -9.25
C ILE A 18 -7.09 -9.92 -10.61
N ASP A 19 -8.19 -9.74 -11.33
CA ASP A 19 -8.45 -10.41 -12.61
C ASP A 19 -7.43 -10.04 -13.70
N ASN A 20 -6.89 -8.83 -13.65
CA ASN A 20 -5.92 -8.34 -14.63
C ASN A 20 -4.48 -8.28 -14.09
N PHE A 21 -4.20 -8.86 -12.94
CA PHE A 21 -2.91 -8.73 -12.25
C PHE A 21 -1.73 -9.15 -13.13
N GLU A 22 -1.85 -10.25 -13.84
CA GLU A 22 -0.79 -10.79 -14.70
C GLU A 22 -0.52 -9.90 -15.94
N ASN A 23 -1.58 -9.38 -16.54
CA ASN A 23 -1.49 -8.70 -17.84
C ASN A 23 -1.14 -7.21 -17.74
N LYS A 24 -1.52 -6.56 -16.65
CA LYS A 24 -1.30 -5.12 -16.43
C LYS A 24 -0.96 -4.88 -14.96
N PRO A 25 0.33 -4.75 -14.62
CA PRO A 25 0.69 -4.35 -13.28
C PRO A 25 0.02 -3.00 -12.97
N LYS A 26 -0.84 -3.01 -11.99
CA LYS A 26 -1.57 -1.83 -11.50
C LYS A 26 -1.12 -1.55 -10.09
N ASN A 27 -1.22 -0.30 -9.69
CA ASN A 27 -0.97 0.11 -8.31
C ASN A 27 -2.24 0.73 -7.74
N ILE A 28 -2.48 0.54 -6.44
CA ILE A 28 -3.63 1.10 -5.75
C ILE A 28 -3.15 1.98 -4.60
N PHE A 29 -3.81 3.13 -4.44
CA PHE A 29 -3.62 4.02 -3.32
C PHE A 29 -4.95 4.17 -2.56
N PHE A 30 -5.07 3.50 -1.41
CA PHE A 30 -6.20 3.60 -0.53
C PHE A 30 -6.00 4.76 0.45
N TYR A 31 -6.93 5.70 0.49
CA TYR A 31 -6.89 6.80 1.45
C TYR A 31 -8.27 7.08 2.05
N GLY A 32 -8.28 7.67 3.24
CA GLY A 32 -9.50 7.98 3.97
C GLY A 32 -9.33 7.75 5.48
N ASN A 33 -10.37 8.05 6.23
CA ASN A 33 -10.34 8.02 7.69
C ASN A 33 -9.95 6.66 8.27
N THR A 34 -9.58 6.64 9.54
CA THR A 34 -9.30 5.40 10.28
C THR A 34 -10.58 4.55 10.37
N GLY A 35 -10.43 3.22 10.30
CA GLY A 35 -11.54 2.29 10.51
C GLY A 35 -12.49 2.08 9.33
N VAL A 36 -12.26 2.70 8.17
CA VAL A 36 -13.11 2.57 6.97
C VAL A 36 -12.86 1.32 6.14
N GLY A 37 -11.90 0.46 6.54
CA GLY A 37 -11.67 -0.84 5.91
C GLY A 37 -10.49 -0.92 4.93
N LYS A 38 -9.57 0.06 4.89
CA LYS A 38 -8.37 0.02 4.02
C LYS A 38 -7.55 -1.25 4.18
N THR A 39 -7.11 -1.53 5.39
CA THR A 39 -6.38 -2.75 5.77
C THR A 39 -7.14 -4.02 5.41
N PHE A 40 -8.46 -4.04 5.61
CA PHE A 40 -9.29 -5.20 5.27
C PHE A 40 -9.26 -5.47 3.75
N LEU A 41 -9.45 -4.46 2.92
CA LEU A 41 -9.41 -4.62 1.45
C LEU A 41 -8.02 -5.06 0.98
N SER A 42 -6.95 -4.48 1.53
CA SER A 42 -5.57 -4.89 1.21
C SER A 42 -5.33 -6.37 1.54
N ASN A 43 -5.84 -6.85 2.68
CA ASN A 43 -5.72 -8.25 3.08
C ASN A 43 -6.56 -9.19 2.20
N CYS A 44 -7.74 -8.78 1.75
CA CYS A 44 -8.55 -9.57 0.81
C CYS A 44 -7.81 -9.76 -0.52
N ILE A 45 -7.24 -8.68 -1.07
CA ILE A 45 -6.46 -8.74 -2.31
C ILE A 45 -5.21 -9.62 -2.12
N ALA A 46 -4.50 -9.46 -1.00
CA ALA A 46 -3.33 -10.27 -0.66
C ALA A 46 -3.66 -11.76 -0.66
N LYS A 47 -4.77 -12.13 -0.01
CA LYS A 47 -5.22 -13.53 0.07
C LYS A 47 -5.50 -14.12 -1.30
N GLU A 48 -6.29 -13.45 -2.12
CA GLU A 48 -6.65 -13.92 -3.47
C GLU A 48 -5.40 -14.11 -4.35
N LEU A 49 -4.44 -13.19 -4.29
CA LEU A 49 -3.20 -13.30 -5.06
C LEU A 49 -2.27 -14.39 -4.53
N LEU A 50 -2.19 -14.59 -3.21
CA LEU A 50 -1.45 -15.72 -2.62
C LEU A 50 -2.07 -17.05 -3.04
N ASP A 51 -3.39 -17.18 -3.01
CA ASP A 51 -4.11 -18.37 -3.44
C ASP A 51 -3.91 -18.64 -4.95
N ALA A 52 -3.68 -17.59 -5.75
CA ALA A 52 -3.33 -17.68 -7.17
C ALA A 52 -1.83 -17.97 -7.41
N GLY A 53 -1.00 -18.04 -6.37
CA GLY A 53 0.43 -18.41 -6.47
C GLY A 53 1.40 -17.24 -6.65
N TYR A 54 0.94 -15.99 -6.50
CA TYR A 54 1.82 -14.81 -6.55
C TYR A 54 2.55 -14.59 -5.22
N SER A 55 3.74 -14.00 -5.31
CA SER A 55 4.51 -13.57 -4.14
C SER A 55 3.98 -12.24 -3.60
N VAL A 56 3.52 -12.23 -2.35
CA VAL A 56 2.95 -11.05 -1.69
C VAL A 56 3.74 -10.75 -0.43
N ILE A 57 4.17 -9.50 -0.28
CA ILE A 57 4.77 -8.99 0.94
C ILE A 57 3.86 -7.91 1.52
N TYR A 58 3.54 -8.04 2.80
CA TYR A 58 2.74 -7.09 3.57
C TYR A 58 3.57 -6.50 4.71
N PHE A 59 3.72 -5.19 4.71
CA PHE A 59 4.34 -4.44 5.79
C PHE A 59 3.50 -3.24 6.20
N THR A 60 3.53 -2.92 7.48
CA THR A 60 3.22 -1.55 7.90
C THR A 60 4.35 -0.61 7.45
N ALA A 61 4.08 0.69 7.31
CA ALA A 61 5.11 1.65 6.93
C ALA A 61 6.33 1.58 7.86
N PHE A 62 6.11 1.43 9.17
CA PHE A 62 7.19 1.27 10.14
C PHE A 62 8.09 0.05 9.84
N GLN A 63 7.49 -1.12 9.59
CA GLN A 63 8.24 -2.34 9.26
C GLN A 63 9.00 -2.21 7.94
N LEU A 64 8.39 -1.60 6.93
CA LEU A 64 9.04 -1.35 5.65
C LEU A 64 10.33 -0.53 5.83
N PHE A 65 10.24 0.61 6.52
CA PHE A 65 11.40 1.49 6.71
C PHE A 65 12.47 0.89 7.63
N ASP A 66 12.09 0.06 8.59
CA ASP A 66 13.05 -0.70 9.40
C ASP A 66 13.86 -1.67 8.52
N ILE A 67 13.20 -2.43 7.64
CA ILE A 67 13.88 -3.37 6.73
C ILE A 67 14.73 -2.62 5.70
N LEU A 68 14.23 -1.52 5.14
CA LEU A 68 14.99 -0.70 4.20
C LEU A 68 16.24 -0.09 4.87
N SER A 69 16.13 0.33 6.13
CA SER A 69 17.26 0.82 6.92
C SER A 69 18.31 -0.27 7.15
N LYS A 70 17.88 -1.45 7.59
CA LYS A 70 18.78 -2.60 7.81
C LYS A 70 19.50 -3.02 6.53
N GLY A 71 18.77 -3.11 5.42
CA GLY A 71 19.34 -3.47 4.12
C GLY A 71 20.37 -2.47 3.59
N VAL A 72 20.29 -1.20 4.01
CA VAL A 72 21.25 -0.16 3.62
C VAL A 72 22.48 -0.15 4.56
N PHE A 73 22.27 -0.29 5.86
CA PHE A 73 23.33 -0.07 6.87
C PHE A 73 23.92 -1.37 7.43
N GLU A 74 23.18 -2.47 7.42
CA GLU A 74 23.64 -3.76 7.88
C GLU A 74 24.17 -4.58 6.69
N LYS A 75 25.36 -5.18 6.84
CA LYS A 75 25.95 -6.08 5.82
C LYS A 75 25.62 -7.55 6.05
N ASP A 76 24.48 -7.79 6.72
CA ASP A 76 24.00 -9.14 6.97
C ASP A 76 23.25 -9.68 5.73
N ALA A 77 23.50 -10.95 5.40
CA ALA A 77 22.92 -11.58 4.20
C ALA A 77 21.38 -11.63 4.25
N ASP A 78 20.81 -11.85 5.43
CA ASP A 78 19.35 -11.93 5.61
C ASP A 78 18.69 -10.55 5.44
N ALA A 79 19.32 -9.48 5.96
CA ALA A 79 18.85 -8.11 5.77
C ALA A 79 18.91 -7.67 4.30
N ILE A 80 19.98 -8.03 3.59
CA ILE A 80 20.13 -7.77 2.15
C ILE A 80 19.07 -8.54 1.36
N ALA A 81 18.83 -9.80 1.67
CA ALA A 81 17.80 -10.62 1.01
C ALA A 81 16.39 -10.07 1.26
N ALA A 82 16.06 -9.68 2.49
CA ALA A 82 14.79 -9.07 2.83
C ALA A 82 14.58 -7.74 2.08
N HIS A 83 15.62 -6.91 1.99
CA HIS A 83 15.62 -5.68 1.21
C HIS A 83 15.36 -5.95 -0.28
N GLN A 84 16.02 -6.92 -0.89
CA GLN A 84 15.82 -7.28 -2.29
C GLN A 84 14.40 -7.79 -2.56
N ASN A 85 13.85 -8.62 -1.66
CA ASN A 85 12.51 -9.16 -1.79
C ASN A 85 11.41 -8.08 -1.86
N ILE A 86 11.64 -6.92 -1.22
CA ILE A 86 10.72 -5.76 -1.32
C ILE A 86 10.57 -5.30 -2.78
N PHE A 87 11.62 -5.37 -3.58
CA PHE A 87 11.61 -4.94 -4.96
C PHE A 87 11.19 -6.04 -5.95
N ASP A 88 11.36 -7.30 -5.58
CA ASP A 88 11.18 -8.44 -6.49
C ASP A 88 9.81 -9.13 -6.33
N CYS A 89 9.15 -9.03 -5.16
CA CYS A 89 7.83 -9.61 -4.97
C CYS A 89 6.79 -9.05 -5.97
N ASP A 90 5.80 -9.86 -6.32
CA ASP A 90 4.78 -9.47 -7.29
C ASP A 90 3.86 -8.38 -6.77
N LEU A 91 3.47 -8.48 -5.50
CA LEU A 91 2.71 -7.45 -4.79
C LEU A 91 3.40 -7.04 -3.50
N LEU A 92 3.64 -5.74 -3.33
CA LEU A 92 4.00 -5.13 -2.05
C LEU A 92 2.80 -4.35 -1.50
N ILE A 93 2.46 -4.59 -0.24
CA ILE A 93 1.45 -3.81 0.48
C ILE A 93 2.15 -3.00 1.58
N ILE A 94 1.97 -1.67 1.51
CA ILE A 94 2.46 -0.71 2.51
C ILE A 94 1.22 -0.18 3.24
N ASP A 95 0.98 -0.68 4.45
CA ASP A 95 -0.19 -0.29 5.23
C ASP A 95 0.14 0.81 6.24
N ASP A 96 -0.85 1.68 6.48
CA ASP A 96 -0.77 2.79 7.41
C ASP A 96 0.41 3.75 7.16
N LEU A 97 0.66 4.12 5.89
CA LEU A 97 1.67 5.12 5.54
C LEU A 97 1.37 6.46 6.23
N GLY A 98 2.39 7.04 6.87
CA GLY A 98 2.31 8.29 7.63
C GLY A 98 2.18 8.09 9.13
N THR A 99 2.30 6.85 9.64
CA THR A 99 2.33 6.55 11.08
C THR A 99 3.75 6.44 11.63
N GLU A 100 4.74 6.32 10.76
CA GLU A 100 6.15 6.29 11.11
C GLU A 100 6.72 7.70 11.36
N LEU A 101 7.92 7.74 11.97
CA LEU A 101 8.66 8.99 12.10
C LEU A 101 9.20 9.44 10.74
N SER A 102 8.63 10.53 10.23
CA SER A 102 9.07 11.13 8.98
C SER A 102 10.42 11.83 9.15
N ASN A 103 11.38 11.51 8.28
CA ASN A 103 12.70 12.15 8.17
C ASN A 103 13.20 12.07 6.72
N SER A 104 14.36 12.65 6.44
CA SER A 104 14.94 12.65 5.10
C SER A 104 15.22 11.25 4.56
N PHE A 105 15.54 10.28 5.42
CA PHE A 105 15.73 8.88 5.03
C PHE A 105 14.41 8.24 4.59
N THR A 106 13.35 8.29 5.41
CA THR A 106 12.06 7.69 5.08
C THR A 106 11.46 8.30 3.82
N THR A 107 11.58 9.63 3.63
CA THR A 107 11.14 10.32 2.41
C THR A 107 11.88 9.82 1.17
N SER A 108 13.21 9.70 1.26
CA SER A 108 14.04 9.23 0.15
C SER A 108 13.79 7.75 -0.16
N GLN A 109 13.63 6.91 0.86
CA GLN A 109 13.39 5.48 0.68
C GLN A 109 12.01 5.18 0.12
N LEU A 110 10.97 5.92 0.52
CA LEU A 110 9.65 5.77 -0.08
C LEU A 110 9.68 6.11 -1.57
N PHE A 111 10.31 7.24 -1.92
CA PHE A 111 10.47 7.63 -3.33
C PHE A 111 11.20 6.55 -4.13
N LEU A 112 12.32 6.04 -3.62
CA LEU A 112 13.12 5.00 -4.25
C LEU A 112 12.30 3.71 -4.42
N CYS A 113 11.62 3.26 -3.38
CA CYS A 113 10.80 2.06 -3.39
C CYS A 113 9.68 2.15 -4.43
N VAL A 114 8.90 3.24 -4.40
CA VAL A 114 7.81 3.48 -5.36
C VAL A 114 8.33 3.53 -6.79
N ASN A 115 9.40 4.31 -7.04
CA ASN A 115 9.96 4.48 -8.37
C ASN A 115 10.54 3.18 -8.93
N GLU A 116 11.31 2.45 -8.14
CA GLU A 116 11.95 1.21 -8.55
C GLU A 116 10.91 0.13 -8.88
N ARG A 117 9.86 -0.02 -8.06
CA ARG A 117 8.80 -0.99 -8.34
C ARG A 117 7.99 -0.64 -9.58
N ILE A 118 7.73 0.65 -9.84
CA ILE A 118 7.11 1.10 -11.09
C ILE A 118 7.99 0.71 -12.29
N LEU A 119 9.29 0.96 -12.23
CA LEU A 119 10.24 0.61 -13.31
C LEU A 119 10.31 -0.90 -13.55
N ARG A 120 10.26 -1.70 -12.51
CA ARG A 120 10.22 -3.18 -12.58
C ARG A 120 8.84 -3.74 -12.94
N ARG A 121 7.83 -2.89 -13.11
CA ARG A 121 6.44 -3.30 -13.36
C ARG A 121 5.89 -4.24 -12.28
N LYS A 122 6.26 -4.01 -11.03
CA LYS A 122 5.75 -4.73 -9.85
C LYS A 122 4.65 -3.94 -9.19
N SER A 123 3.55 -4.62 -8.82
CA SER A 123 2.37 -4.00 -8.25
C SER A 123 2.59 -3.59 -6.79
N THR A 124 2.05 -2.43 -6.42
CA THR A 124 2.12 -1.92 -5.05
C THR A 124 0.75 -1.39 -4.60
N ILE A 125 0.36 -1.75 -3.39
CA ILE A 125 -0.79 -1.16 -2.70
C ILE A 125 -0.26 -0.32 -1.55
N ILE A 126 -0.72 0.92 -1.46
CA ILE A 126 -0.42 1.81 -0.33
C ILE A 126 -1.74 2.17 0.35
N SER A 127 -1.79 2.08 1.67
CA SER A 127 -2.91 2.61 2.45
C SER A 127 -2.45 3.71 3.39
N THR A 128 -3.28 4.74 3.58
CA THR A 128 -2.97 5.87 4.44
C THR A 128 -4.22 6.55 4.99
N ASN A 129 -4.09 7.18 6.16
CA ASN A 129 -5.09 8.09 6.72
C ASN A 129 -4.84 9.55 6.29
N LEU A 130 -3.70 9.84 5.67
CA LEU A 130 -3.34 11.16 5.22
C LEU A 130 -4.12 11.56 3.96
N ASN A 131 -4.36 12.85 3.81
CA ASN A 131 -4.82 13.41 2.55
C ASN A 131 -3.65 13.67 1.59
N LEU A 132 -3.94 14.05 0.35
CA LEU A 132 -2.90 14.22 -0.68
C LEU A 132 -1.95 15.39 -0.38
N GLU A 133 -2.44 16.45 0.26
CA GLU A 133 -1.62 17.59 0.67
C GLU A 133 -0.60 17.17 1.75
N GLN A 134 -1.07 16.43 2.74
CA GLN A 134 -0.20 15.88 3.80
C GLN A 134 0.85 14.91 3.23
N ILE A 135 0.51 14.11 2.22
CA ILE A 135 1.49 13.25 1.54
C ILE A 135 2.58 14.10 0.86
N ALA A 136 2.22 15.19 0.19
CA ALA A 136 3.19 16.10 -0.43
C ALA A 136 4.10 16.76 0.60
N GLU A 137 3.54 17.20 1.73
CA GLU A 137 4.29 17.83 2.83
C GLU A 137 5.28 16.85 3.48
N ILE A 138 4.84 15.62 3.76
CA ILE A 138 5.64 14.63 4.50
C ILE A 138 6.66 13.92 3.58
N TYR A 139 6.23 13.51 2.38
CA TYR A 139 7.04 12.67 1.49
C TYR A 139 7.53 13.37 0.23
N SER A 140 7.27 14.64 0.07
CA SER A 140 7.57 15.51 -1.07
C SER A 140 6.55 15.44 -2.23
N GLU A 141 6.42 16.56 -2.93
CA GLU A 141 5.64 16.65 -4.17
C GLU A 141 6.11 15.68 -5.26
N ARG A 142 7.41 15.39 -5.29
CA ARG A 142 7.99 14.43 -6.23
C ARG A 142 7.45 13.01 -6.02
N THR A 143 7.33 12.58 -4.77
CA THR A 143 6.73 11.28 -4.41
C THR A 143 5.25 11.25 -4.77
N LEU A 144 4.50 12.29 -4.40
CA LEU A 144 3.08 12.40 -4.76
C LEU A 144 2.87 12.39 -6.28
N SER A 145 3.70 13.09 -7.05
CA SER A 145 3.63 13.09 -8.51
C SER A 145 3.82 11.68 -9.10
N ARG A 146 4.77 10.90 -8.57
CA ARG A 146 4.97 9.50 -9.00
C ARG A 146 3.77 8.62 -8.69
N ILE A 147 3.23 8.75 -7.48
CA ILE A 147 2.04 8.02 -7.06
C ILE A 147 0.84 8.44 -7.93
N SER A 148 0.60 9.73 -8.11
CA SER A 148 -0.55 10.24 -8.89
C SER A 148 -0.55 9.78 -10.34
N SER A 149 0.63 9.62 -10.93
CA SER A 149 0.77 9.21 -12.34
C SER A 149 0.65 7.70 -12.56
N ASN A 150 0.82 6.88 -11.50
CA ASN A 150 0.97 5.43 -11.65
C ASN A 150 0.02 4.59 -10.78
N TYR A 151 -0.77 5.22 -9.91
CA TYR A 151 -1.66 4.54 -8.99
C TYR A 151 -3.12 4.91 -9.23
N SER A 152 -4.01 3.96 -9.07
CA SER A 152 -5.45 4.20 -8.98
C SER A 152 -5.81 4.63 -7.57
N PHE A 153 -6.34 5.85 -7.43
CA PHE A 153 -6.75 6.40 -6.15
C PHE A 153 -8.14 5.92 -5.77
N ILE A 154 -8.26 5.29 -4.61
CA ILE A 154 -9.53 4.81 -4.08
C ILE A 154 -9.75 5.46 -2.71
N LYS A 155 -10.65 6.44 -2.66
CA LYS A 155 -11.07 7.06 -1.41
C LYS A 155 -12.07 6.17 -0.70
N LEU A 156 -11.78 5.84 0.55
CA LEU A 156 -12.66 5.05 1.39
C LEU A 156 -13.40 5.96 2.36
N PHE A 157 -14.73 5.91 2.30
CA PHE A 157 -15.63 6.66 3.17
C PHE A 157 -16.36 5.70 4.11
N GLY A 158 -16.79 6.20 5.24
CA GLY A 158 -17.65 5.48 6.17
C GLY A 158 -17.32 5.82 7.62
N ASP A 159 -18.18 5.35 8.51
CA ASP A 159 -17.93 5.41 9.94
C ASP A 159 -16.94 4.30 10.31
N ASP A 160 -16.23 4.50 11.42
CA ASP A 160 -15.32 3.49 11.95
C ASP A 160 -16.09 2.19 12.27
N ILE A 161 -15.84 1.17 11.46
CA ILE A 161 -16.48 -0.15 11.57
C ILE A 161 -16.15 -0.80 12.94
N ARG A 162 -15.02 -0.44 13.54
CA ARG A 162 -14.58 -0.97 14.85
C ARG A 162 -15.48 -0.43 15.97
N ILE A 163 -15.89 0.84 15.88
CA ILE A 163 -16.79 1.48 16.83
C ILE A 163 -18.20 0.92 16.70
N LYS A 164 -18.71 0.78 15.46
CA LYS A 164 -20.05 0.19 15.21
C LYS A 164 -20.17 -1.22 15.80
N LYS A 165 -19.16 -2.07 15.65
CA LYS A 165 -19.15 -3.42 16.25
C LYS A 165 -19.16 -3.43 17.79
N ARG A 166 -18.65 -2.39 18.43
CA ARG A 166 -18.68 -2.27 19.90
C ARG A 166 -20.02 -1.77 20.43
N LEU A 167 -20.74 -0.95 19.65
CA LEU A 167 -22.04 -0.38 20.04
C LEU A 167 -23.23 -1.30 19.74
N SER A 168 -23.01 -2.36 18.94
CA SER A 168 -24.03 -3.37 18.59
C SER A 168 -23.95 -4.67 19.42
N LYS A 169 -23.19 -4.66 20.52
CA LYS A 169 -23.17 -5.67 21.57
C LYS A 169 -23.82 -5.12 22.83
#